data_57ac4b98c23e48f48d4cb8cb9a0376c4
#
_entry.id   57ac4b98c23e48f48d4cb8cb9a0376c4
#
_cell.length_a   1.000
_cell.length_b   1.000
_cell.length_c   1.000
_cell.angle_alpha   90.00
_cell.angle_beta   90.00
_cell.angle_gamma   90.00
#
_symmetry.space_group_name_H-M   'P 1'
#
loop_
_entity.id
_entity.type
_entity.pdbx_description
1 polymer ?
#
loop_
_entity_poly.entity_id
_entity_poly.type
_entity_poly.pdbx_seq_one_letter_code
_entity_poly.pdbx_strand_id
1 'polypeptide(L)'
;MGSLAPSQETTLRSQSNIVLVPALVKDRDGGIVYGLQASDFLVEDNRVEQSVRLDEAPEGQPISLVVVVQRGRRAAAEFPRMQGLRTMLDPLFELGTARIALLEFDSHVETTRHFTTDAALVEDDLRDLQPGDNGAVILDAVNSAVKLLRQEPPERLRVLLLISETRDHGSRTKIEDAVAAIGESNALMYALAFSPALSNILDTGRGTNKSEMHQGVDFIDLMYQAVQAMRKNIPSTIAAMTGGEYELFATRKKFEVRMNDFTNHLHSRYLLSFAPKNLQPGLHQIRVRLRSESQDAADATVLARTSYWAEGTKQ
;
A
#
# COMPACT_ATOMS: atom_id res chain seq x y z
N MET A 1 63.10 -9.93 -15.14
CA MET A 1 61.80 -9.48 -15.65
C MET A 1 60.73 -10.16 -14.79
N GLY A 2 60.26 -9.48 -13.78
CA GLY A 2 59.21 -9.99 -12.88
C GLY A 2 57.85 -9.51 -13.35
N SER A 3 56.98 -10.44 -13.65
CA SER A 3 55.56 -10.17 -13.99
C SER A 3 54.79 -9.91 -12.73
N LEU A 4 54.28 -8.69 -12.56
CA LEU A 4 53.30 -8.34 -11.53
C LEU A 4 51.93 -8.80 -11.98
N ALA A 5 51.34 -9.74 -11.24
CA ALA A 5 49.94 -10.14 -11.43
C ALA A 5 49.02 -8.99 -10.96
N PRO A 6 47.88 -8.73 -11.66
CA PRO A 6 46.94 -7.71 -11.23
C PRO A 6 46.20 -8.19 -9.97
N SER A 7 46.19 -7.37 -8.93
CA SER A 7 45.37 -7.56 -7.76
C SER A 7 43.90 -7.41 -8.15
N GLN A 8 43.10 -8.47 -7.99
CA GLN A 8 41.67 -8.41 -8.07
C GLN A 8 41.14 -7.65 -6.83
N GLU A 9 40.67 -6.44 -7.06
CA GLU A 9 39.82 -5.74 -6.08
C GLU A 9 38.51 -6.48 -5.95
N THR A 10 38.35 -7.19 -4.83
CA THR A 10 37.08 -7.81 -4.47
C THR A 10 36.13 -6.71 -4.03
N THR A 11 35.31 -6.22 -4.94
CA THR A 11 34.22 -5.29 -4.61
C THR A 11 33.18 -6.07 -3.82
N LEU A 12 33.22 -5.99 -2.50
CA LEU A 12 32.16 -6.44 -1.60
C LEU A 12 30.93 -5.58 -1.87
N ARG A 13 30.02 -6.03 -2.74
CA ARG A 13 28.66 -5.50 -2.82
C ARG A 13 27.91 -5.97 -1.57
N SER A 14 27.96 -5.19 -0.52
CA SER A 14 27.02 -5.32 0.60
C SER A 14 25.64 -4.91 0.05
N GLN A 15 24.81 -5.87 -0.30
CA GLN A 15 23.37 -5.63 -0.47
C GLN A 15 22.81 -5.43 0.95
N SER A 16 22.77 -4.17 1.37
CA SER A 16 22.03 -3.78 2.56
C SER A 16 20.53 -3.98 2.28
N ASN A 17 19.95 -5.04 2.80
CA ASN A 17 18.49 -5.27 2.73
C ASN A 17 17.79 -4.26 3.65
N ILE A 18 17.60 -3.05 3.15
CA ILE A 18 16.88 -1.99 3.87
C ILE A 18 15.39 -2.22 3.69
N VAL A 19 14.65 -2.28 4.79
CA VAL A 19 13.21 -2.34 4.83
C VAL A 19 12.67 -0.93 5.00
N LEU A 20 11.87 -0.47 4.03
CA LEU A 20 11.18 0.81 4.10
C LEU A 20 9.83 0.63 4.80
N VAL A 21 9.55 1.53 5.73
CA VAL A 21 8.32 1.51 6.55
C VAL A 21 7.67 2.90 6.55
N PRO A 22 6.90 3.22 5.51
CA PRO A 22 6.13 4.45 5.49
C PRO A 22 5.13 4.43 6.66
N ALA A 23 5.15 5.47 7.49
CA ALA A 23 4.29 5.59 8.67
C ALA A 23 3.52 6.91 8.66
N LEU A 24 2.20 6.84 8.83
CA LEU A 24 1.34 7.99 9.04
C LEU A 24 0.94 8.02 10.51
N VAL A 25 1.16 9.15 11.17
CA VAL A 25 0.78 9.33 12.58
C VAL A 25 -0.40 10.29 12.66
N LYS A 26 -1.46 9.84 13.30
CA LYS A 26 -2.69 10.62 13.52
C LYS A 26 -2.93 10.81 15.01
N ASP A 27 -3.35 12.01 15.38
CA ASP A 27 -3.83 12.29 16.72
C ASP A 27 -5.21 11.65 16.99
N ARG A 28 -5.75 11.88 18.19
CA ARG A 28 -7.06 11.38 18.60
C ARG A 28 -8.22 11.87 17.73
N ASP A 29 -8.11 13.08 17.18
CA ASP A 29 -9.13 13.71 16.35
C ASP A 29 -8.99 13.34 14.87
N GLY A 30 -7.94 12.58 14.53
CA GLY A 30 -7.61 12.15 13.17
C GLY A 30 -6.73 13.12 12.41
N GLY A 31 -6.25 14.19 13.05
CA GLY A 31 -5.28 15.13 12.50
C GLY A 31 -3.91 14.47 12.33
N ILE A 32 -3.11 14.97 11.37
CA ILE A 32 -1.77 14.44 11.12
C ILE A 32 -0.79 15.06 12.12
N VAL A 33 0.00 14.22 12.77
CA VAL A 33 1.07 14.65 13.70
C VAL A 33 2.36 14.81 12.90
N TYR A 34 2.96 15.98 12.98
CA TYR A 34 4.22 16.35 12.33
C TYR A 34 5.34 16.57 13.34
N GLY A 35 6.60 16.60 12.88
CA GLY A 35 7.77 16.98 13.67
C GLY A 35 8.37 15.85 14.51
N LEU A 36 7.88 14.61 14.38
CA LEU A 36 8.45 13.46 15.06
C LEU A 36 9.84 13.12 14.50
N GLN A 37 10.72 12.66 15.40
CA GLN A 37 12.08 12.22 15.09
C GLN A 37 12.18 10.70 15.08
N ALA A 38 13.25 10.14 14.52
CA ALA A 38 13.48 8.69 14.52
C ALA A 38 13.44 8.08 15.94
N SER A 39 13.90 8.84 16.95
CA SER A 39 13.90 8.45 18.36
C SER A 39 12.50 8.29 18.95
N ASP A 40 11.47 8.93 18.37
CA ASP A 40 10.09 8.85 18.84
C ASP A 40 9.43 7.53 18.42
N PHE A 41 10.00 6.83 17.44
CA PHE A 41 9.46 5.58 16.94
C PHE A 41 10.10 4.36 17.60
N LEU A 42 9.27 3.36 17.89
CA LEU A 42 9.67 2.00 18.24
C LEU A 42 9.23 1.08 17.13
N VAL A 43 10.19 0.51 16.42
CA VAL A 43 9.92 -0.47 15.34
C VAL A 43 10.43 -1.84 15.78
N GLU A 44 9.57 -2.82 15.70
CA GLU A 44 9.88 -4.22 15.99
C GLU A 44 9.70 -5.07 14.71
N ASP A 45 10.69 -5.91 14.42
CA ASP A 45 10.64 -6.97 13.42
C ASP A 45 10.61 -8.31 14.13
N ASN A 46 9.55 -9.08 13.96
CA ASN A 46 9.31 -10.33 14.69
C ASN A 46 9.57 -10.18 16.21
N ARG A 47 9.11 -9.05 16.80
CA ARG A 47 9.27 -8.65 18.22
C ARG A 47 10.70 -8.27 18.62
N VAL A 48 11.62 -8.19 17.69
CA VAL A 48 12.99 -7.71 17.94
C VAL A 48 13.04 -6.23 17.56
N GLU A 49 13.35 -5.37 18.54
CA GLU A 49 13.51 -3.95 18.30
C GLU A 49 14.63 -3.68 17.27
N GLN A 50 14.33 -2.82 16.31
CA GLN A 50 15.24 -2.44 15.23
C GLN A 50 15.77 -1.02 15.43
N SER A 51 16.98 -0.78 14.97
CA SER A 51 17.54 0.57 14.88
C SER A 51 16.94 1.27 13.67
N VAL A 52 16.17 2.32 13.90
CA VAL A 52 15.41 3.02 12.89
C VAL A 52 16.14 4.27 12.44
N ARG A 53 16.05 4.58 11.15
CA ARG A 53 16.38 5.87 10.58
C ARG A 53 15.08 6.52 10.08
N LEU A 54 15.03 7.82 10.20
CA LEU A 54 14.03 8.62 9.53
C LEU A 54 14.71 9.20 8.30
N ASP A 55 14.30 8.72 7.14
CA ASP A 55 14.75 9.26 5.88
C ASP A 55 13.92 10.52 5.60
N GLU A 56 14.58 11.63 5.29
CA GLU A 56 13.88 12.81 4.83
C GLU A 56 13.17 12.44 3.52
N ALA A 57 11.85 12.42 3.54
CA ALA A 57 11.10 12.37 2.29
C ALA A 57 11.40 13.71 1.59
N PRO A 58 12.12 13.70 0.44
CA PRO A 58 12.39 14.96 -0.25
C PRO A 58 11.05 15.62 -0.58
N GLU A 59 10.94 16.92 -0.31
CA GLU A 59 9.81 17.68 -0.82
C GLU A 59 9.68 17.38 -2.32
N GLY A 60 8.53 16.83 -2.73
CA GLY A 60 8.35 16.38 -4.11
C GLY A 60 8.91 14.99 -4.42
N GLN A 61 8.92 14.04 -3.45
CA GLN A 61 9.28 12.64 -3.75
C GLN A 61 8.52 12.14 -4.98
N PRO A 62 9.23 11.63 -6.01
CA PRO A 62 8.57 11.12 -7.20
C PRO A 62 7.64 9.95 -6.88
N ILE A 63 6.42 9.98 -7.41
CA ILE A 63 5.39 8.96 -7.16
C ILE A 63 5.14 8.16 -8.44
N SER A 64 5.03 6.84 -8.32
CA SER A 64 4.45 5.96 -9.33
C SER A 64 3.18 5.35 -8.77
N LEU A 65 2.03 5.82 -9.25
CA LEU A 65 0.70 5.40 -8.81
C LEU A 65 0.06 4.48 -9.87
N VAL A 66 -0.37 3.30 -9.44
CA VAL A 66 -1.28 2.47 -10.23
C VAL A 66 -2.68 2.61 -9.65
N VAL A 67 -3.59 3.15 -10.42
CA VAL A 67 -5.03 3.17 -10.10
C VAL A 67 -5.65 1.91 -10.66
N VAL A 68 -6.32 1.14 -9.80
CA VAL A 68 -6.95 -0.14 -10.15
C VAL A 68 -8.43 -0.04 -9.88
N VAL A 69 -9.25 -0.07 -10.93
CA VAL A 69 -10.70 0.16 -10.85
C VAL A 69 -11.46 -1.09 -11.26
N GLN A 70 -12.31 -1.56 -10.37
CA GLN A 70 -13.27 -2.60 -10.71
C GLN A 70 -14.37 -2.04 -11.62
N ARG A 71 -14.62 -2.72 -12.76
CA ARG A 71 -15.71 -2.41 -13.66
C ARG A 71 -16.78 -3.51 -13.71
N GLY A 72 -16.44 -4.71 -13.24
CA GLY A 72 -17.32 -5.87 -13.25
C GLY A 72 -18.34 -5.89 -12.13
N ARG A 73 -19.29 -6.83 -12.22
CA ARG A 73 -20.34 -7.07 -11.24
C ARG A 73 -21.19 -5.81 -10.96
N ARG A 74 -21.16 -5.38 -9.69
CA ARG A 74 -21.95 -4.23 -9.22
C ARG A 74 -21.19 -2.91 -9.30
N ALA A 75 -19.93 -2.92 -9.73
CA ALA A 75 -19.09 -1.73 -9.79
C ALA A 75 -19.69 -0.61 -10.67
N ALA A 76 -20.35 -0.98 -11.76
CA ALA A 76 -21.02 -0.02 -12.64
C ALA A 76 -22.03 0.88 -11.92
N ALA A 77 -22.70 0.36 -10.87
CA ALA A 77 -23.63 1.16 -10.06
C ALA A 77 -22.93 2.22 -9.20
N GLU A 78 -21.60 2.09 -9.02
CA GLU A 78 -20.76 3.00 -8.23
C GLU A 78 -20.15 4.12 -9.08
N PHE A 79 -20.09 3.98 -10.40
CA PHE A 79 -19.49 4.98 -11.30
C PHE A 79 -20.02 6.41 -11.09
N PRO A 80 -21.34 6.65 -10.89
CA PRO A 80 -21.82 8.00 -10.59
C PRO A 80 -21.24 8.58 -9.30
N ARG A 81 -20.86 7.73 -8.34
CA ARG A 81 -20.25 8.17 -7.08
C ARG A 81 -18.77 8.50 -7.23
N MET A 82 -18.11 7.92 -8.23
CA MET A 82 -16.68 8.08 -8.53
C MET A 82 -16.38 9.18 -9.57
N GLN A 83 -17.39 9.93 -10.02
CA GLN A 83 -17.24 10.94 -11.11
C GLN A 83 -16.13 11.99 -10.84
N GLY A 84 -15.80 12.25 -9.56
CA GLY A 84 -14.72 13.15 -9.19
C GLY A 84 -13.32 12.53 -9.24
N LEU A 85 -13.18 11.22 -9.46
CA LEU A 85 -11.89 10.51 -9.37
C LEU A 85 -10.80 11.18 -10.23
N ARG A 86 -11.13 11.53 -11.46
CA ARG A 86 -10.20 12.18 -12.40
C ARG A 86 -9.60 13.47 -11.85
N THR A 87 -10.43 14.42 -11.40
CA THR A 87 -9.98 15.72 -10.90
C THR A 87 -9.32 15.63 -9.53
N MET A 88 -9.58 14.57 -8.77
CA MET A 88 -8.96 14.32 -7.47
C MET A 88 -7.53 13.79 -7.56
N LEU A 89 -7.10 13.36 -8.75
CA LEU A 89 -5.72 12.98 -9.03
C LEU A 89 -4.86 14.16 -9.51
N ASP A 90 -5.48 15.28 -9.91
CA ASP A 90 -4.77 16.46 -10.42
C ASP A 90 -3.67 16.97 -9.48
N PRO A 91 -3.87 17.07 -8.15
CA PRO A 91 -2.83 17.55 -7.25
C PRO A 91 -1.54 16.71 -7.31
N LEU A 92 -1.63 15.42 -7.68
CA LEU A 92 -0.45 14.57 -7.84
C LEU A 92 0.35 14.95 -9.10
N PHE A 93 -0.33 15.40 -10.17
CA PHE A 93 0.33 15.86 -11.40
C PHE A 93 0.90 17.26 -11.27
N GLU A 94 0.26 18.15 -10.48
CA GLU A 94 0.69 19.54 -10.29
C GLU A 94 2.11 19.63 -9.73
N LEU A 95 2.52 18.67 -8.90
CA LEU A 95 3.88 18.59 -8.38
C LEU A 95 4.91 18.16 -9.45
N GLY A 96 4.46 17.74 -10.65
CA GLY A 96 5.31 17.37 -11.77
C GLY A 96 6.14 16.08 -11.57
N THR A 97 5.96 15.39 -10.46
CA THR A 97 6.77 14.22 -10.08
C THR A 97 6.00 12.90 -10.17
N ALA A 98 4.67 12.96 -10.34
CA ALA A 98 3.83 11.78 -10.40
C ALA A 98 3.77 11.18 -11.81
N ARG A 99 3.73 9.84 -11.86
CA ARG A 99 3.36 9.04 -13.04
C ARG A 99 2.22 8.13 -12.65
N ILE A 100 1.17 8.09 -13.47
CA ILE A 100 -0.02 7.30 -13.17
C ILE A 100 -0.23 6.26 -14.28
N ALA A 101 -0.53 5.03 -13.87
CA ALA A 101 -1.02 3.96 -14.73
C ALA A 101 -2.44 3.59 -14.30
N LEU A 102 -3.27 3.15 -15.26
CA LEU A 102 -4.65 2.72 -15.01
C LEU A 102 -4.82 1.26 -15.41
N LEU A 103 -5.33 0.47 -14.47
CA LEU A 103 -5.83 -0.88 -14.69
C LEU A 103 -7.32 -0.93 -14.42
N GLU A 104 -8.03 -1.61 -15.29
CA GLU A 104 -9.44 -1.94 -15.12
C GLU A 104 -9.59 -3.45 -14.98
N PHE A 105 -10.59 -3.89 -14.22
CA PHE A 105 -10.83 -5.33 -14.11
C PHE A 105 -12.30 -5.70 -13.91
N ASP A 106 -12.64 -6.87 -14.43
CA ASP A 106 -13.89 -7.59 -14.26
C ASP A 106 -13.56 -9.08 -14.04
N SER A 107 -13.85 -9.99 -14.98
CA SER A 107 -13.31 -11.37 -15.00
C SER A 107 -11.89 -11.43 -15.56
N HIS A 108 -11.37 -10.32 -16.08
CA HIS A 108 -10.02 -10.15 -16.62
C HIS A 108 -9.43 -8.84 -16.14
N VAL A 109 -8.11 -8.74 -16.20
CA VAL A 109 -7.38 -7.50 -15.90
C VAL A 109 -6.89 -6.90 -17.22
N GLU A 110 -7.20 -5.63 -17.41
CA GLU A 110 -6.77 -4.85 -18.55
C GLU A 110 -5.88 -3.68 -18.09
N THR A 111 -4.76 -3.47 -18.78
CA THR A 111 -3.95 -2.26 -18.60
C THR A 111 -4.44 -1.21 -19.60
N THR A 112 -5.36 -0.37 -19.17
CA THR A 112 -5.94 0.70 -19.99
C THR A 112 -4.90 1.77 -20.29
N ARG A 113 -4.06 2.13 -19.28
CA ARG A 113 -3.00 3.11 -19.42
C ARG A 113 -1.71 2.64 -18.74
N HIS A 114 -0.61 2.63 -19.51
CA HIS A 114 0.73 2.53 -18.92
C HIS A 114 1.13 3.85 -18.25
N PHE A 115 2.17 3.83 -17.42
CA PHE A 115 2.63 5.00 -16.70
C PHE A 115 2.81 6.23 -17.60
N THR A 116 2.08 7.29 -17.31
CA THR A 116 2.12 8.58 -17.98
C THR A 116 2.22 9.73 -16.97
N THR A 117 2.78 10.84 -17.41
CA THR A 117 2.76 12.14 -16.69
C THR A 117 1.68 13.07 -17.25
N ASP A 118 0.93 12.64 -18.24
CA ASP A 118 -0.13 13.40 -18.88
C ASP A 118 -1.47 13.15 -18.18
N ALA A 119 -1.91 14.14 -17.40
CA ALA A 119 -3.17 14.08 -16.66
C ALA A 119 -4.38 13.93 -17.59
N ALA A 120 -4.38 14.60 -18.75
CA ALA A 120 -5.51 14.58 -19.67
C ALA A 120 -5.79 13.17 -20.20
N LEU A 121 -4.75 12.36 -20.46
CA LEU A 121 -4.90 10.98 -20.88
C LEU A 121 -5.55 10.11 -19.80
N VAL A 122 -5.17 10.31 -18.54
CA VAL A 122 -5.76 9.56 -17.41
C VAL A 122 -7.20 9.99 -17.17
N GLU A 123 -7.49 11.29 -17.29
CA GLU A 123 -8.85 11.81 -17.18
C GLU A 123 -9.78 11.26 -18.27
N ASP A 124 -9.30 11.19 -19.51
CA ASP A 124 -10.07 10.66 -20.63
C ASP A 124 -10.40 9.17 -20.42
N ASP A 125 -9.42 8.34 -20.05
CA ASP A 125 -9.63 6.93 -19.75
C ASP A 125 -10.65 6.74 -18.61
N LEU A 126 -10.54 7.51 -17.52
CA LEU A 126 -11.47 7.43 -16.39
C LEU A 126 -12.89 7.94 -16.75
N ARG A 127 -13.00 8.84 -17.72
CA ARG A 127 -14.31 9.30 -18.25
C ARG A 127 -14.98 8.23 -19.08
N ASP A 128 -14.20 7.48 -19.85
CA ASP A 128 -14.66 6.48 -20.79
C ASP A 128 -14.84 5.09 -20.16
N LEU A 129 -14.70 4.99 -18.82
CA LEU A 129 -14.87 3.75 -18.07
C LEU A 129 -16.24 3.13 -18.35
N GLN A 130 -16.26 1.91 -18.87
CA GLN A 130 -17.46 1.18 -19.23
C GLN A 130 -17.74 0.02 -18.26
N PRO A 131 -19.02 -0.31 -18.03
CA PRO A 131 -19.39 -1.51 -17.29
C PRO A 131 -18.77 -2.77 -17.91
N GLY A 132 -18.17 -3.60 -17.05
CA GLY A 132 -17.64 -4.89 -17.43
C GLY A 132 -18.60 -6.05 -17.22
N ASP A 133 -18.07 -7.25 -17.26
CA ASP A 133 -18.81 -8.49 -17.06
C ASP A 133 -19.12 -8.78 -15.58
N ASN A 134 -19.50 -10.02 -15.25
CA ASN A 134 -19.89 -10.39 -13.89
C ASN A 134 -18.73 -10.88 -13.00
N GLY A 135 -17.46 -10.63 -13.37
CA GLY A 135 -16.27 -10.99 -12.62
C GLY A 135 -15.77 -9.89 -11.67
N ALA A 136 -14.91 -10.27 -10.74
CA ALA A 136 -14.19 -9.37 -9.85
C ALA A 136 -12.87 -10.00 -9.40
N VAL A 137 -11.91 -10.10 -10.33
CA VAL A 137 -10.61 -10.77 -10.10
C VAL A 137 -9.62 -9.84 -9.37
N ILE A 138 -9.94 -9.51 -8.12
CA ILE A 138 -9.20 -8.53 -7.32
C ILE A 138 -7.73 -8.95 -7.13
N LEU A 139 -7.48 -10.24 -6.83
CA LEU A 139 -6.12 -10.72 -6.59
C LEU A 139 -5.28 -10.68 -7.87
N ASP A 140 -5.86 -11.00 -9.03
CA ASP A 140 -5.17 -10.88 -10.31
C ASP A 140 -4.85 -9.42 -10.64
N ALA A 141 -5.78 -8.50 -10.35
CA ALA A 141 -5.60 -7.07 -10.55
C ALA A 141 -4.49 -6.50 -9.65
N VAL A 142 -4.48 -6.84 -8.36
CA VAL A 142 -3.42 -6.45 -7.42
C VAL A 142 -2.07 -7.02 -7.86
N ASN A 143 -2.00 -8.29 -8.25
CA ASN A 143 -0.75 -8.90 -8.74
C ASN A 143 -0.22 -8.22 -10.02
N SER A 144 -1.12 -7.85 -10.93
CA SER A 144 -0.76 -7.11 -12.15
C SER A 144 -0.23 -5.70 -11.84
N ALA A 145 -0.88 -4.99 -10.91
CA ALA A 145 -0.43 -3.68 -10.44
C ALA A 145 0.93 -3.74 -9.75
N VAL A 146 1.16 -4.76 -8.89
CA VAL A 146 2.47 -4.99 -8.24
C VAL A 146 3.56 -5.22 -9.28
N LYS A 147 3.28 -6.01 -10.33
CA LYS A 147 4.24 -6.24 -11.43
C LYS A 147 4.60 -4.95 -12.16
N LEU A 148 3.63 -4.06 -12.42
CA LEU A 148 3.89 -2.75 -13.03
C LEU A 148 4.74 -1.87 -12.10
N LEU A 149 4.38 -1.78 -10.82
CA LEU A 149 5.10 -0.98 -9.84
C LEU A 149 6.55 -1.45 -9.65
N ARG A 150 6.82 -2.75 -9.75
CA ARG A 150 8.18 -3.29 -9.66
C ARG A 150 9.10 -2.86 -10.82
N GLN A 151 8.53 -2.47 -11.95
CA GLN A 151 9.29 -1.96 -13.09
C GLN A 151 9.70 -0.49 -12.93
N GLU A 152 9.05 0.23 -12.02
CA GLU A 152 9.37 1.62 -11.73
C GLU A 152 10.67 1.72 -10.89
N PRO A 153 11.45 2.80 -11.06
CA PRO A 153 12.67 3.02 -10.30
C PRO A 153 12.46 2.92 -8.79
N PRO A 154 13.40 2.36 -8.03
CA PRO A 154 13.23 2.13 -6.58
C PRO A 154 13.18 3.44 -5.76
N GLU A 155 13.69 4.55 -6.32
CA GLU A 155 13.68 5.88 -5.69
C GLU A 155 12.27 6.51 -5.67
N ARG A 156 11.36 5.99 -6.50
CA ARG A 156 9.98 6.47 -6.56
C ARG A 156 9.13 5.79 -5.49
N LEU A 157 8.28 6.58 -4.84
CA LEU A 157 7.25 6.03 -3.97
C LEU A 157 6.25 5.25 -4.82
N ARG A 158 6.20 3.94 -4.60
CA ARG A 158 5.30 3.04 -5.32
C ARG A 158 3.96 2.98 -4.61
N VAL A 159 2.91 3.33 -5.29
CA VAL A 159 1.57 3.42 -4.71
C VAL A 159 0.56 2.66 -5.57
N LEU A 160 -0.32 1.93 -4.92
CA LEU A 160 -1.50 1.32 -5.52
C LEU A 160 -2.75 1.91 -4.88
N LEU A 161 -3.67 2.42 -5.69
CA LEU A 161 -5.02 2.80 -5.28
C LEU A 161 -6.02 1.79 -5.86
N LEU A 162 -6.58 0.95 -5.00
CA LEU A 162 -7.59 -0.04 -5.38
C LEU A 162 -9.01 0.50 -5.10
N ILE A 163 -9.85 0.50 -6.11
CA ILE A 163 -11.27 0.85 -5.98
C ILE A 163 -12.10 -0.38 -6.38
N SER A 164 -12.64 -1.08 -5.36
CA SER A 164 -13.27 -2.39 -5.59
C SER A 164 -14.29 -2.77 -4.52
N GLU A 165 -15.01 -3.86 -4.74
CA GLU A 165 -15.69 -4.57 -3.68
C GLU A 165 -14.68 -5.29 -2.76
N THR A 166 -15.18 -5.93 -1.69
CA THR A 166 -14.31 -6.50 -0.63
C THR A 166 -13.87 -7.95 -0.89
N ARG A 167 -14.52 -8.66 -1.80
CA ARG A 167 -14.31 -10.08 -2.04
C ARG A 167 -13.94 -10.36 -3.49
N ASP A 168 -13.01 -11.26 -3.66
CA ASP A 168 -12.59 -11.77 -4.95
C ASP A 168 -13.62 -12.71 -5.57
N HIS A 169 -13.77 -12.62 -6.88
CA HIS A 169 -14.63 -13.50 -7.66
C HIS A 169 -13.97 -13.87 -8.99
N GLY A 170 -13.19 -14.96 -8.96
CA GLY A 170 -12.67 -15.60 -10.16
C GLY A 170 -11.17 -15.42 -10.43
N SER A 171 -10.40 -14.84 -9.52
CA SER A 171 -8.93 -14.75 -9.68
C SER A 171 -8.28 -16.13 -9.83
N ARG A 172 -7.25 -16.20 -10.65
CA ARG A 172 -6.35 -17.34 -10.79
C ARG A 172 -5.19 -17.27 -9.80
N THR A 173 -4.81 -16.06 -9.40
CA THR A 173 -3.79 -15.84 -8.37
C THR A 173 -4.25 -16.43 -7.06
N LYS A 174 -3.43 -17.30 -6.47
CA LYS A 174 -3.66 -17.84 -5.13
C LYS A 174 -3.44 -16.76 -4.08
N ILE A 175 -4.17 -16.84 -2.98
CA ILE A 175 -4.05 -15.86 -1.89
C ILE A 175 -2.62 -15.82 -1.34
N GLU A 176 -1.98 -16.99 -1.20
CA GLU A 176 -0.62 -17.14 -0.71
C GLU A 176 0.40 -16.41 -1.60
N ASP A 177 0.23 -16.55 -2.92
CA ASP A 177 1.08 -15.88 -3.91
C ASP A 177 0.87 -14.36 -3.88
N ALA A 178 -0.38 -13.92 -3.68
CA ALA A 178 -0.69 -12.49 -3.53
C ALA A 178 -0.07 -11.91 -2.25
N VAL A 179 -0.15 -12.62 -1.11
CA VAL A 179 0.47 -12.21 0.16
C VAL A 179 1.97 -12.05 0.00
N ALA A 180 2.65 -13.00 -0.65
CA ALA A 180 4.07 -12.92 -0.93
C ALA A 180 4.40 -11.72 -1.83
N ALA A 181 3.71 -11.58 -2.96
CA ALA A 181 3.93 -10.49 -3.91
C ALA A 181 3.74 -9.10 -3.29
N ILE A 182 2.71 -8.94 -2.43
CA ILE A 182 2.44 -7.70 -1.68
C ILE A 182 3.57 -7.44 -0.68
N GLY A 183 3.99 -8.46 0.09
CA GLY A 183 5.06 -8.34 1.06
C GLY A 183 6.40 -7.92 0.45
N GLU A 184 6.69 -8.39 -0.77
CA GLU A 184 7.90 -8.06 -1.53
C GLU A 184 7.85 -6.71 -2.27
N SER A 185 6.64 -6.15 -2.48
CA SER A 185 6.45 -5.03 -3.43
C SER A 185 7.08 -3.72 -2.99
N ASN A 186 7.30 -3.52 -1.69
CA ASN A 186 7.64 -2.21 -1.11
C ASN A 186 6.68 -1.08 -1.58
N ALA A 187 5.45 -1.45 -1.96
CA ALA A 187 4.43 -0.50 -2.39
C ALA A 187 3.48 -0.18 -1.24
N LEU A 188 3.00 1.05 -1.21
CA LEU A 188 1.95 1.51 -0.32
C LEU A 188 0.60 1.30 -1.00
N MET A 189 -0.32 0.57 -0.38
CA MET A 189 -1.57 0.19 -1.03
C MET A 189 -2.77 0.78 -0.29
N TYR A 190 -3.43 1.73 -0.93
CA TYR A 190 -4.69 2.30 -0.49
C TYR A 190 -5.87 1.57 -1.10
N ALA A 191 -6.96 1.47 -0.37
CA ALA A 191 -8.15 0.82 -0.88
C ALA A 191 -9.42 1.58 -0.50
N LEU A 192 -10.20 1.93 -1.51
CA LEU A 192 -11.54 2.48 -1.40
C LEU A 192 -12.54 1.40 -1.80
N ALA A 193 -13.23 0.84 -0.81
CA ALA A 193 -14.16 -0.23 -1.08
C ALA A 193 -15.61 0.26 -1.08
N PHE A 194 -16.40 -0.35 -1.95
CA PHE A 194 -17.85 -0.21 -1.95
C PHE A 194 -18.50 -1.51 -1.52
N SER A 195 -19.64 -1.39 -0.82
CA SER A 195 -20.44 -2.55 -0.44
C SER A 195 -21.91 -2.26 -0.68
N PRO A 196 -22.54 -3.02 -1.59
CA PRO A 196 -23.96 -2.84 -1.86
C PRO A 196 -24.88 -3.09 -0.66
N ALA A 197 -24.40 -3.87 0.33
CA ALA A 197 -25.15 -4.17 1.54
C ALA A 197 -25.01 -3.07 2.62
N LEU A 198 -23.98 -2.26 2.57
CA LEU A 198 -23.67 -1.23 3.57
C LEU A 198 -24.33 0.13 3.27
N SER A 199 -24.78 0.35 2.04
CA SER A 199 -25.52 1.59 1.71
C SER A 199 -26.78 1.78 2.55
N ASN A 200 -27.33 0.69 3.12
CA ASN A 200 -28.52 0.70 3.99
C ASN A 200 -28.20 0.67 5.48
N ILE A 201 -26.95 0.48 5.90
CA ILE A 201 -26.56 0.26 7.30
C ILE A 201 -25.65 1.39 7.84
N LEU A 202 -25.00 2.17 6.97
CA LEU A 202 -23.94 3.13 7.35
C LEU A 202 -24.44 4.47 7.89
N ASP A 203 -25.75 4.61 8.21
CA ASP A 203 -26.21 5.73 9.06
C ASP A 203 -25.96 5.49 10.55
N THR A 204 -25.51 4.31 10.94
CA THR A 204 -25.22 3.97 12.33
C THR A 204 -23.92 3.15 12.45
N GLY A 205 -22.82 3.81 12.76
CA GLY A 205 -21.70 3.12 13.40
C GLY A 205 -20.34 3.24 12.73
N ARG A 206 -19.47 3.94 13.41
CA ARG A 206 -18.02 3.99 13.28
C ARG A 206 -17.44 2.57 13.36
N GLY A 207 -17.20 1.94 12.24
CA GLY A 207 -16.46 0.67 12.16
C GLY A 207 -14.97 0.92 11.99
N THR A 208 -14.26 1.23 13.06
CA THR A 208 -12.80 1.10 13.09
C THR A 208 -12.50 -0.39 13.23
N ASN A 209 -12.21 -1.08 12.12
CA ASN A 209 -11.60 -2.39 12.20
C ASN A 209 -10.15 -2.23 12.65
N LYS A 210 -9.94 -2.20 13.96
CA LYS A 210 -8.66 -2.55 14.56
C LYS A 210 -8.42 -4.03 14.26
N SER A 211 -7.61 -4.32 13.27
CA SER A 211 -7.09 -5.67 13.08
C SER A 211 -6.09 -5.92 14.21
N GLU A 212 -6.57 -6.41 15.34
CA GLU A 212 -5.72 -6.93 16.41
C GLU A 212 -5.13 -8.24 15.95
N MET A 213 -3.94 -8.18 15.38
CA MET A 213 -3.15 -9.36 15.08
C MET A 213 -2.56 -9.88 16.40
N HIS A 214 -3.06 -11.03 16.86
CA HIS A 214 -2.74 -11.62 18.16
C HIS A 214 -1.25 -11.95 18.34
N GLN A 215 -0.82 -11.92 19.60
CA GLN A 215 0.55 -12.13 20.04
C GLN A 215 0.98 -13.59 19.89
N GLY A 216 2.14 -13.81 19.32
CA GLY A 216 2.85 -15.08 19.39
C GLY A 216 2.76 -15.94 18.14
N VAL A 217 3.51 -15.59 17.08
CA VAL A 217 3.27 -16.24 15.79
C VAL A 217 4.59 -16.68 15.16
N ASP A 218 4.69 -17.99 14.89
CA ASP A 218 5.66 -18.56 13.96
C ASP A 218 5.29 -18.13 12.53
N PHE A 219 6.26 -18.18 11.60
CA PHE A 219 6.08 -17.82 10.18
C PHE A 219 4.82 -18.44 9.55
N ILE A 220 4.54 -19.71 9.86
CA ILE A 220 3.38 -20.46 9.36
C ILE A 220 2.07 -19.81 9.85
N ASP A 221 2.05 -19.38 11.11
CA ASP A 221 0.88 -18.74 11.69
C ASP A 221 0.63 -17.35 11.11
N LEU A 222 1.69 -16.56 10.85
CA LEU A 222 1.56 -15.23 10.23
C LEU A 222 0.99 -15.34 8.81
N MET A 223 1.52 -16.27 8.02
CA MET A 223 1.02 -16.53 6.66
C MET A 223 -0.43 -17.01 6.69
N TYR A 224 -0.76 -17.93 7.60
CA TYR A 224 -2.12 -18.41 7.79
C TYR A 224 -3.08 -17.27 8.17
N GLN A 225 -2.70 -16.40 9.11
CA GLN A 225 -3.49 -15.25 9.51
C GLN A 225 -3.71 -14.27 8.36
N ALA A 226 -2.66 -13.97 7.58
CA ALA A 226 -2.77 -13.11 6.39
C ALA A 226 -3.75 -13.70 5.36
N VAL A 227 -3.67 -15.00 5.10
CA VAL A 227 -4.58 -15.71 4.20
C VAL A 227 -6.03 -15.67 4.71
N GLN A 228 -6.26 -15.90 6.01
CA GLN A 228 -7.60 -15.83 6.59
C GLN A 228 -8.19 -14.41 6.57
N ALA A 229 -7.36 -13.39 6.82
CA ALA A 229 -7.77 -12.00 6.72
C ALA A 229 -8.12 -11.63 5.27
N MET A 230 -7.29 -12.05 4.31
CA MET A 230 -7.50 -11.84 2.88
C MET A 230 -8.82 -12.45 2.40
N ARG A 231 -9.18 -13.66 2.85
CA ARG A 231 -10.47 -14.31 2.53
C ARG A 231 -11.68 -13.52 3.02
N LYS A 232 -11.53 -12.75 4.09
CA LYS A 232 -12.63 -11.94 4.66
C LYS A 232 -12.79 -10.61 3.94
N ASN A 233 -11.67 -9.90 3.72
CA ASN A 233 -11.67 -8.58 3.11
C ASN A 233 -10.30 -8.29 2.49
N ILE A 234 -10.21 -8.44 1.18
CA ILE A 234 -8.96 -8.26 0.44
C ILE A 234 -8.45 -6.82 0.53
N PRO A 235 -9.24 -5.77 0.18
CA PRO A 235 -8.78 -4.39 0.25
C PRO A 235 -8.26 -3.97 1.62
N SER A 236 -8.96 -4.35 2.69
CA SER A 236 -8.54 -4.05 4.06
C SER A 236 -7.22 -4.73 4.43
N THR A 237 -7.04 -5.99 4.02
CA THR A 237 -5.84 -6.76 4.34
C THR A 237 -4.61 -6.22 3.60
N ILE A 238 -4.73 -5.90 2.31
CA ILE A 238 -3.60 -5.36 1.55
C ILE A 238 -3.18 -3.97 2.06
N ALA A 239 -4.14 -3.13 2.43
CA ALA A 239 -3.86 -1.83 3.04
C ALA A 239 -3.10 -2.01 4.36
N ALA A 240 -3.58 -2.88 5.26
CA ALA A 240 -2.92 -3.16 6.53
C ALA A 240 -1.50 -3.73 6.36
N MET A 241 -1.30 -4.67 5.42
CA MET A 241 0.01 -5.25 5.15
C MET A 241 1.05 -4.22 4.71
N THR A 242 0.64 -3.19 4.00
CA THR A 242 1.53 -2.20 3.37
C THR A 242 1.58 -0.85 4.09
N GLY A 243 0.76 -0.66 5.11
CA GLY A 243 0.65 0.60 5.86
C GLY A 243 -0.19 1.67 5.18
N GLY A 244 -0.95 1.29 4.15
CA GLY A 244 -1.94 2.15 3.54
C GLY A 244 -3.23 2.22 4.34
N GLU A 245 -4.26 2.79 3.73
CA GLU A 245 -5.55 3.00 4.36
C GLU A 245 -6.65 2.26 3.61
N TYR A 246 -7.58 1.72 4.37
CA TYR A 246 -8.78 1.09 3.84
C TYR A 246 -9.99 1.89 4.30
N GLU A 247 -10.79 2.34 3.34
CA GLU A 247 -11.98 3.14 3.62
C GLU A 247 -13.17 2.64 2.82
N LEU A 248 -14.35 2.76 3.41
CA LEU A 248 -15.61 2.45 2.75
C LEU A 248 -16.30 3.73 2.26
N PHE A 249 -16.87 3.68 1.07
CA PHE A 249 -17.74 4.73 0.58
C PHE A 249 -19.10 4.19 0.14
N ALA A 250 -20.14 4.96 0.40
CA ALA A 250 -21.50 4.67 -0.01
C ALA A 250 -22.18 5.87 -0.69
N THR A 251 -21.53 7.02 -0.70
CA THR A 251 -22.02 8.25 -1.31
C THR A 251 -20.88 8.96 -2.04
N ARG A 252 -21.23 9.78 -3.04
CA ARG A 252 -20.26 10.63 -3.75
C ARG A 252 -19.45 11.51 -2.79
N LYS A 253 -20.12 12.17 -1.83
CA LYS A 253 -19.44 13.03 -0.85
C LYS A 253 -18.42 12.26 -0.01
N LYS A 254 -18.75 11.03 0.44
CA LYS A 254 -17.80 10.19 1.17
C LYS A 254 -16.62 9.80 0.28
N PHE A 255 -16.86 9.42 -0.98
CA PHE A 255 -15.79 9.12 -1.93
C PHE A 255 -14.85 10.32 -2.10
N GLU A 256 -15.38 11.52 -2.31
CA GLU A 256 -14.61 12.76 -2.46
C GLU A 256 -13.74 13.05 -1.24
N VAL A 257 -14.30 12.93 -0.03
CA VAL A 257 -13.54 13.11 1.23
C VAL A 257 -12.40 12.09 1.31
N ARG A 258 -12.65 10.81 1.01
CA ARG A 258 -11.62 9.76 1.09
C ARG A 258 -10.52 9.91 0.05
N MET A 259 -10.85 10.41 -1.12
CA MET A 259 -9.84 10.73 -2.13
C MET A 259 -8.95 11.91 -1.72
N ASN A 260 -9.55 12.95 -1.11
CA ASN A 260 -8.77 14.06 -0.55
C ASN A 260 -7.87 13.58 0.60
N ASP A 261 -8.39 12.74 1.49
CA ASP A 261 -7.59 12.11 2.56
C ASP A 261 -6.42 11.34 1.93
N PHE A 262 -6.67 10.53 0.90
CA PHE A 262 -5.63 9.78 0.19
C PHE A 262 -4.51 10.68 -0.33
N THR A 263 -4.84 11.73 -1.08
CA THR A 263 -3.83 12.63 -1.66
C THR A 263 -3.04 13.38 -0.59
N ASN A 264 -3.70 13.85 0.46
CA ASN A 264 -3.05 14.54 1.58
C ASN A 264 -2.15 13.59 2.40
N HIS A 265 -2.64 12.40 2.72
CA HIS A 265 -1.91 11.43 3.54
C HIS A 265 -0.73 10.81 2.81
N LEU A 266 -0.76 10.80 1.47
CA LEU A 266 0.33 10.26 0.67
C LEU A 266 1.63 11.06 0.87
N HIS A 267 1.53 12.39 1.00
CA HIS A 267 2.66 13.29 1.19
C HIS A 267 3.04 13.53 2.65
N SER A 268 2.21 13.09 3.60
CA SER A 268 2.38 13.39 5.03
C SER A 268 2.94 12.20 5.83
N ARG A 269 3.69 11.31 5.19
CA ARG A 269 4.22 10.10 5.84
C ARG A 269 5.67 10.28 6.26
N TYR A 270 5.99 9.76 7.43
CA TYR A 270 7.36 9.53 7.84
C TYR A 270 7.91 8.32 7.09
N LEU A 271 9.05 8.47 6.44
CA LEU A 271 9.73 7.35 5.78
C LEU A 271 10.75 6.75 6.75
N LEU A 272 10.31 5.77 7.51
CA LEU A 272 11.20 5.01 8.39
C LEU A 272 11.93 3.94 7.59
N SER A 273 13.16 3.66 7.97
CA SER A 273 13.94 2.57 7.39
C SER A 273 14.76 1.85 8.45
N PHE A 274 14.97 0.55 8.26
CA PHE A 274 15.86 -0.24 9.10
C PHE A 274 16.53 -1.37 8.32
N ALA A 275 17.72 -1.79 8.78
CA ALA A 275 18.36 -3.01 8.32
C ALA A 275 18.00 -4.13 9.31
N PRO A 276 17.31 -5.21 8.87
CA PRO A 276 16.90 -6.29 9.76
C PRO A 276 18.08 -6.93 10.47
N LYS A 277 17.98 -7.08 11.79
CA LYS A 277 18.99 -7.78 12.61
C LYS A 277 19.02 -9.29 12.35
N ASN A 278 17.91 -9.83 11.87
CA ASN A 278 17.77 -11.25 11.55
C ASN A 278 17.05 -11.38 10.19
N LEU A 279 17.73 -11.95 9.20
CA LEU A 279 17.27 -12.13 7.82
C LEU A 279 16.81 -13.57 7.61
N GLN A 280 15.79 -14.03 8.32
CA GLN A 280 15.15 -15.29 7.99
C GLN A 280 14.28 -15.12 6.74
N PRO A 281 14.35 -16.03 5.75
CA PRO A 281 13.48 -15.95 4.58
C PRO A 281 12.02 -16.08 4.96
N GLY A 282 11.16 -15.29 4.33
CA GLY A 282 9.72 -15.39 4.46
C GLY A 282 9.03 -14.11 4.92
N LEU A 283 7.78 -14.26 5.37
CA LEU A 283 6.97 -13.15 5.84
C LEU A 283 7.36 -12.76 7.26
N HIS A 284 7.79 -11.52 7.44
CA HIS A 284 8.12 -10.93 8.73
C HIS A 284 7.00 -10.03 9.22
N GLN A 285 6.75 -10.03 10.53
CA GLN A 285 5.82 -9.11 11.17
C GLN A 285 6.54 -7.83 11.58
N ILE A 286 5.98 -6.69 11.19
CA ILE A 286 6.42 -5.37 11.66
C ILE A 286 5.39 -4.80 12.63
N ARG A 287 5.87 -4.20 13.70
CA ARG A 287 5.06 -3.37 14.59
C ARG A 287 5.74 -2.03 14.75
N VAL A 288 4.98 -0.96 14.49
CA VAL A 288 5.43 0.42 14.68
C VAL A 288 4.55 1.09 15.74
N ARG A 289 5.19 1.72 16.71
CA ARG A 289 4.53 2.48 17.78
C ARG A 289 5.33 3.75 18.07
N LEU A 290 4.71 4.74 18.67
CA LEU A 290 5.45 5.81 19.32
C LEU A 290 5.96 5.33 20.68
N ARG A 291 7.14 5.83 21.09
CA ARG A 291 7.65 5.59 22.44
C ARG A 291 6.79 6.36 23.45
N SER A 292 6.55 5.78 24.61
CA SER A 292 5.68 6.36 25.66
C SER A 292 6.20 7.70 26.21
N GLU A 293 7.45 8.03 25.98
CA GLU A 293 8.08 9.29 26.38
C GLU A 293 7.74 10.46 25.43
N SER A 294 7.23 10.16 24.22
CA SER A 294 6.77 11.15 23.26
C SER A 294 5.47 11.78 23.78
N GLN A 295 5.40 13.11 23.78
CA GLN A 295 4.26 13.88 24.29
C GLN A 295 2.94 13.53 23.55
N ASP A 296 3.05 13.05 22.31
CA ASP A 296 1.93 12.70 21.44
C ASP A 296 1.58 11.19 21.47
N ALA A 297 2.35 10.38 22.23
CA ALA A 297 2.23 8.92 22.20
C ALA A 297 0.93 8.37 22.79
N ALA A 298 0.35 9.05 23.78
CA ALA A 298 -0.76 8.51 24.57
C ALA A 298 -2.05 8.34 23.77
N ASP A 299 -2.28 9.20 22.78
CA ASP A 299 -3.51 9.26 22.00
C ASP A 299 -3.30 9.11 20.48
N ALA A 300 -2.06 8.92 20.03
CA ALA A 300 -1.74 8.82 18.62
C ALA A 300 -1.96 7.41 18.05
N THR A 301 -2.42 7.36 16.82
CA THR A 301 -2.53 6.13 16.02
C THR A 301 -1.45 6.15 14.94
N VAL A 302 -0.61 5.09 14.89
CA VAL A 302 0.40 4.91 13.86
C VAL A 302 -0.13 3.95 12.81
N LEU A 303 -0.27 4.41 11.57
CA LEU A 303 -0.60 3.60 10.40
C LEU A 303 0.69 3.30 9.63
N ALA A 304 1.19 2.09 9.75
CA ALA A 304 2.40 1.63 9.10
C ALA A 304 2.21 0.20 8.59
N ARG A 305 3.08 -0.24 7.69
CA ARG A 305 3.04 -1.63 7.22
C ARG A 305 3.19 -2.61 8.37
N THR A 306 2.41 -3.69 8.32
CA THR A 306 2.41 -4.72 9.37
C THR A 306 3.27 -5.93 9.02
N SER A 307 3.73 -6.04 7.76
CA SER A 307 4.54 -7.16 7.30
C SER A 307 5.40 -6.80 6.10
N TYR A 308 6.47 -7.55 5.89
CA TYR A 308 7.26 -7.55 4.66
C TYR A 308 7.78 -8.96 4.36
N TRP A 309 8.14 -9.20 3.12
CA TRP A 309 8.77 -10.45 2.72
C TRP A 309 10.28 -10.28 2.66
N ALA A 310 11.02 -11.08 3.42
CA ALA A 310 12.47 -11.14 3.34
C ALA A 310 12.88 -12.23 2.33
N GLU A 311 13.71 -11.84 1.36
CA GLU A 311 14.39 -12.82 0.50
C GLU A 311 15.54 -13.44 1.30
N GLY A 312 15.65 -14.76 1.27
CA GLY A 312 16.81 -15.45 1.84
C GLY A 312 18.09 -15.03 1.15
N THR A 313 19.17 -14.97 1.89
CA THR A 313 20.51 -14.79 1.30
C THR A 313 20.75 -15.92 0.30
N LYS A 314 20.79 -15.62 -0.99
CA LYS A 314 21.27 -16.58 -2.01
C LYS A 314 22.73 -16.84 -1.68
N GLN A 315 23.03 -18.03 -1.13
CA GLN A 315 24.40 -18.56 -1.00
C GLN A 315 25.01 -18.82 -2.38
#